data_84fe6b99145bb45ac27c2b7e909a4bd8
#
_entry.id   84fe6b99145bb45ac27c2b7e909a4bd8
#
_cell.length_a   1.000
_cell.length_b   1.000
_cell.length_c   1.000
_cell.angle_alpha   90.00
_cell.angle_beta   90.00
_cell.angle_gamma   90.00
#
_symmetry.space_group_name_H-M   'P 1'
#
loop_
_entity.id
_entity.type
_entity.pdbx_description
1 polymer ?
#
loop_
_entity_poly.entity_id
_entity_poly.type
_entity_poly.pdbx_seq_one_letter_code
_entity_poly.pdbx_strand_id
1 'polypeptide(L)'
;MEFADYIEMLKALGESTRLHIFEMLRNGTLCGCKILERLNITQPTLSHHMRVLCDCGLVKAEKDWKWTYYTIDCEKLQGLLSFLGDTKCMREKR
;
A
#
# COMPACT_ATOMS: atom_id res chain seq x y z
N MET A 1 -16.39 3.00 2.33
CA MET A 1 -15.31 3.96 2.19
C MET A 1 -15.76 5.15 1.38
N GLU A 2 -15.24 6.31 1.75
CA GLU A 2 -15.59 7.55 1.05
C GLU A 2 -14.73 7.73 -0.18
N PHE A 3 -15.21 8.55 -1.09
CA PHE A 3 -14.45 8.88 -2.30
C PHE A 3 -13.06 9.43 -1.97
N ALA A 4 -12.98 10.24 -0.90
CA ALA A 4 -11.71 10.80 -0.47
C ALA A 4 -10.71 9.72 -0.06
N ASP A 5 -11.20 8.60 0.45
CA ASP A 5 -10.31 7.49 0.83
C ASP A 5 -9.65 6.89 -0.41
N TYR A 6 -10.40 6.77 -1.49
CA TYR A 6 -9.83 6.23 -2.73
C TYR A 6 -8.76 7.16 -3.29
N ILE A 7 -9.00 8.46 -3.19
CA ILE A 7 -8.02 9.43 -3.66
C ILE A 7 -6.70 9.27 -2.91
N GLU A 8 -6.77 9.15 -1.58
CA GLU A 8 -5.56 9.00 -0.78
C GLU A 8 -4.82 7.71 -1.09
N MET A 9 -5.55 6.63 -1.32
CA MET A 9 -4.94 5.36 -1.69
C MET A 9 -4.22 5.47 -3.03
N LEU A 10 -4.86 6.10 -4.01
CA LEU A 10 -4.26 6.24 -5.33
C LEU A 10 -3.05 7.17 -5.30
N LYS A 11 -3.12 8.23 -4.50
CA LYS A 11 -1.97 9.10 -4.34
C LYS A 11 -0.80 8.38 -3.69
N ALA A 12 -1.10 7.55 -2.70
CA ALA A 12 -0.05 6.78 -2.03
C ALA A 12 0.63 5.84 -3.01
N LEU A 13 -0.13 5.15 -3.84
CA LEU A 13 0.42 4.20 -4.81
C LEU A 13 1.04 4.87 -6.02
N GLY A 14 0.76 6.15 -6.24
CA GLY A 14 1.24 6.85 -7.41
C GLY A 14 2.67 7.34 -7.32
N GLU A 15 3.44 6.88 -6.33
CA GLU A 15 4.83 7.24 -6.18
C GLU A 15 5.67 5.97 -6.30
N SER A 16 6.76 6.02 -7.06
CA SER A 16 7.46 4.80 -7.47
C SER A 16 7.96 3.95 -6.30
N THR A 17 8.53 4.57 -5.28
CA THR A 17 9.04 3.81 -4.16
C THR A 17 7.92 3.12 -3.41
N ARG A 18 6.81 3.82 -3.18
CA ARG A 18 5.68 3.24 -2.46
C ARG A 18 5.02 2.13 -3.26
N LEU A 19 4.91 2.30 -4.57
CA LEU A 19 4.36 1.21 -5.37
C LEU A 19 5.26 -0.01 -5.33
N HIS A 20 6.57 0.20 -5.31
CA HIS A 20 7.53 -0.89 -5.19
C HIS A 20 7.38 -1.61 -3.84
N ILE A 21 7.21 -0.84 -2.77
CA ILE A 21 6.99 -1.43 -1.44
C ILE A 21 5.70 -2.25 -1.45
N PHE A 22 4.65 -1.70 -2.04
CA PHE A 22 3.38 -2.41 -2.13
C PHE A 22 3.58 -3.75 -2.86
N GLU A 23 4.33 -3.72 -3.95
CA GLU A 23 4.62 -4.93 -4.70
C GLU A 23 5.33 -5.96 -3.83
N MET A 24 6.30 -5.52 -3.03
CA MET A 24 7.01 -6.43 -2.15
C MET A 24 6.09 -7.08 -1.13
N LEU A 25 5.07 -6.34 -0.66
CA LEU A 25 4.14 -6.85 0.34
C LEU A 25 3.06 -7.75 -0.23
N ARG A 26 2.98 -7.85 -1.54
CA ARG A 26 1.93 -8.69 -2.18
C ARG A 26 2.03 -10.14 -1.79
N ASN A 27 3.21 -10.60 -1.41
CA ASN A 27 3.41 -12.00 -1.07
C ASN A 27 3.37 -12.27 0.42
N GLY A 28 3.03 -11.29 1.21
CA GLY A 28 2.87 -11.48 2.63
C GLY A 28 3.54 -10.41 3.47
N THR A 29 3.45 -10.60 4.77
CA THR A 29 3.98 -9.66 5.75
C THR A 29 5.50 -9.58 5.68
N LEU A 30 6.03 -8.37 5.78
CA LEU A 30 7.47 -8.15 5.83
C LEU A 30 7.83 -7.23 6.97
N CYS A 31 8.96 -7.52 7.62
CA CYS A 31 9.55 -6.61 8.57
C CYS A 31 10.10 -5.39 7.84
N GLY A 32 10.03 -4.22 8.49
CA GLY A 32 10.61 -3.02 7.90
C GLY A 32 12.08 -3.20 7.56
N CYS A 33 12.82 -3.99 8.36
CA CYS A 33 14.22 -4.24 8.07
C CYS A 33 14.42 -4.98 6.74
N LYS A 34 13.49 -5.89 6.39
CA LYS A 34 13.57 -6.58 5.12
C LYS A 34 13.28 -5.66 3.95
N ILE A 35 12.34 -4.76 4.14
CA ILE A 35 12.02 -3.78 3.10
C ILE A 35 13.23 -2.88 2.87
N LEU A 36 13.83 -2.41 3.97
CA LEU A 36 14.98 -1.52 3.87
C LEU A 36 16.17 -2.20 3.19
N GLU A 37 16.34 -3.50 3.44
CA GLU A 37 17.41 -4.27 2.82
C GLU A 37 17.32 -4.25 1.30
N ARG A 38 16.12 -4.25 0.77
CA ARG A 38 15.90 -4.38 -0.66
C ARG A 38 15.83 -3.05 -1.39
N LEU A 39 15.74 -1.95 -0.64
CA LEU A 39 15.64 -0.63 -1.23
C LEU A 39 16.87 0.18 -0.85
N ASN A 40 17.32 0.99 -1.79
CA ASN A 40 18.50 1.81 -1.54
C ASN A 40 18.07 3.18 -1.01
N ILE A 41 17.48 3.18 0.18
CA ILE A 41 16.98 4.40 0.81
C ILE A 41 17.34 4.37 2.28
N THR A 42 17.23 5.52 2.93
CA THR A 42 17.55 5.63 4.35
C THR A 42 16.34 5.21 5.18
N GLN A 43 16.61 4.95 6.46
CA GLN A 43 15.55 4.58 7.40
C GLN A 43 14.47 5.67 7.51
N PRO A 44 14.83 6.95 7.67
CA PRO A 44 13.79 7.98 7.73
C PRO A 44 12.94 8.07 6.48
N THR A 45 13.55 7.85 5.31
CA THR A 45 12.82 7.87 4.05
C THR A 45 11.82 6.71 4.02
N LEU A 46 12.26 5.52 4.42
CA LEU A 46 11.36 4.38 4.50
C LEU A 46 10.21 4.66 5.46
N SER A 47 10.52 5.20 6.63
CA SER A 47 9.50 5.50 7.62
C SER A 47 8.43 6.45 7.06
N HIS A 48 8.86 7.44 6.28
CA HIS A 48 7.94 8.38 5.65
C HIS A 48 7.00 7.64 4.70
N HIS A 49 7.56 6.80 3.83
CA HIS A 49 6.74 6.07 2.87
C HIS A 49 5.77 5.11 3.55
N MET A 50 6.24 4.43 4.59
CA MET A 50 5.36 3.51 5.30
C MET A 50 4.24 4.25 6.02
N ARG A 51 4.52 5.46 6.53
CA ARG A 51 3.48 6.25 7.15
C ARG A 51 2.40 6.62 6.14
N VAL A 52 2.80 7.03 4.94
CA VAL A 52 1.83 7.38 3.90
C VAL A 52 0.95 6.18 3.55
N LEU A 53 1.57 5.00 3.39
CA LEU A 53 0.83 3.79 3.06
C LEU A 53 -0.11 3.37 4.19
N CYS A 54 0.31 3.54 5.43
CA CYS A 54 -0.53 3.18 6.56
C CYS A 54 -1.65 4.18 6.75
N ASP A 55 -1.37 5.47 6.59
CA ASP A 55 -2.38 6.51 6.79
C ASP A 55 -3.51 6.40 5.78
N CYS A 56 -3.21 5.97 4.56
CA CYS A 56 -4.27 5.82 3.55
C CYS A 56 -5.05 4.52 3.73
N GLY A 57 -4.61 3.64 4.61
CA GLY A 57 -5.34 2.42 4.94
C GLY A 57 -4.93 1.19 4.15
N LEU A 58 -4.02 1.31 3.19
CA LEU A 58 -3.64 0.15 2.37
C LEU A 58 -2.72 -0.82 3.09
N VAL A 59 -1.99 -0.34 4.09
CA VAL A 59 -1.02 -1.15 4.80
C VAL A 59 -1.28 -1.04 6.29
N LYS A 60 -1.11 -2.14 7.00
CA LYS A 60 -1.19 -2.18 8.45
C LYS A 60 0.19 -2.40 9.02
N ALA A 61 0.51 -1.70 10.11
CA ALA A 61 1.78 -1.86 10.79
C ALA A 61 1.51 -2.49 12.15
N GLU A 62 2.30 -3.49 12.49
CA GLU A 62 2.17 -4.16 13.77
C GLU A 62 3.53 -4.24 14.43
N LYS A 63 3.62 -3.74 15.65
CA LYS A 63 4.87 -3.76 16.37
C LYS A 63 4.97 -5.02 17.19
N ASP A 64 6.11 -5.70 17.09
CA ASP A 64 6.40 -6.87 17.87
C ASP A 64 7.77 -6.65 18.49
N TRP A 65 7.77 -6.15 19.72
CA TRP A 65 8.97 -5.76 20.45
C TRP A 65 9.66 -4.62 19.67
N LYS A 66 10.89 -4.80 19.21
CA LYS A 66 11.59 -3.73 18.51
C LYS A 66 11.39 -3.77 17.00
N TRP A 67 10.69 -4.76 16.50
CA TRP A 67 10.46 -4.91 15.07
C TRP A 67 9.09 -4.40 14.69
N THR A 68 8.98 -3.82 13.49
CA THR A 68 7.69 -3.43 12.94
C THR A 68 7.44 -4.25 11.69
N TYR A 69 6.28 -4.90 11.65
CA TYR A 69 5.88 -5.71 10.52
C TYR A 69 4.77 -5.02 9.75
N TYR A 70 4.86 -5.09 8.44
CA TYR A 70 3.88 -4.44 7.57
C TYR A 70 3.18 -5.48 6.74
N THR A 71 1.85 -5.31 6.57
CA THR A 71 1.06 -6.21 5.77
C THR A 71 -0.01 -5.42 5.05
N ILE A 72 -0.41 -5.88 3.87
CA ILE A 72 -1.46 -5.21 3.12
C ILE A 72 -2.80 -5.46 3.81
N ASP A 73 -3.59 -4.41 3.95
CA ASP A 73 -4.95 -4.52 4.46
C ASP A 73 -5.82 -4.95 3.28
N CYS A 74 -6.06 -6.25 3.18
CA CYS A 74 -6.77 -6.80 2.04
C CYS A 74 -8.19 -6.29 1.93
N GLU A 75 -8.83 -6.01 3.05
CA GLU A 75 -10.18 -5.50 3.03
C GLU A 75 -10.23 -4.11 2.39
N LYS A 76 -9.28 -3.24 2.76
CA LYS A 76 -9.22 -1.92 2.18
C LYS A 76 -8.84 -1.98 0.71
N LEU A 77 -7.92 -2.87 0.38
CA LEU A 77 -7.53 -3.05 -1.01
C LEU A 77 -8.72 -3.51 -1.86
N GLN A 78 -9.51 -4.45 -1.34
CA GLN A 78 -10.68 -4.91 -2.06
C GLN A 78 -11.67 -3.80 -2.29
N GLY A 79 -11.81 -2.88 -1.34
CA GLY A 79 -12.67 -1.72 -1.52
C GLY A 79 -12.23 -0.86 -2.70
N LEU A 80 -10.93 -0.61 -2.80
CA LEU A 80 -10.41 0.18 -3.92
C LEU A 80 -10.61 -0.56 -5.25
N LEU A 81 -10.33 -1.86 -5.26
CA LEU A 81 -10.48 -2.65 -6.47
C LEU A 81 -11.93 -2.69 -6.92
N SER A 82 -12.87 -2.83 -5.98
CA SER A 82 -14.27 -2.81 -6.30
C SER A 82 -14.70 -1.48 -6.91
N PHE A 83 -14.21 -0.40 -6.32
CA PHE A 83 -14.54 0.93 -6.83
C PHE A 83 -14.05 1.09 -8.27
N LEU A 84 -12.80 0.72 -8.54
CA LEU A 84 -12.25 0.85 -9.88
C LEU A 84 -12.86 -0.14 -10.84
N GLY A 85 -13.14 -1.36 -10.36
CA GLY A 85 -13.66 -2.41 -11.19
C GLY A 85 -15.12 -2.23 -11.57
N ASP A 86 -15.83 -1.38 -10.83
CA ASP A 86 -17.24 -1.12 -11.12
C ASP A 86 -17.35 -0.06 -12.22
N THR A 87 -16.64 -0.30 -13.31
CA THR A 87 -16.54 0.62 -14.43
C THR A 87 -17.02 -0.09 -15.68
N LYS A 88 -17.90 0.56 -16.43
CA LYS A 88 -18.36 0.00 -17.69
C LYS A 88 -17.43 0.43 -18.79
N CYS A 89 -16.79 -0.56 -19.40
CA CYS A 89 -15.85 -0.29 -20.47
C CYS A 89 -16.56 -0.43 -21.80
N MET A 90 -16.44 0.58 -22.62
CA MET A 90 -17.18 0.63 -23.87
C MET A 90 -16.88 -0.53 -24.80
N ARG A 91 -15.67 -0.99 -24.83
CA ARG A 91 -15.35 -2.04 -25.77
C ARG A 91 -15.98 -3.36 -25.43
N GLU A 92 -16.56 -3.47 -24.27
CA GLU A 92 -17.24 -4.70 -23.93
C GLU A 92 -18.59 -4.81 -24.50
N LYS A 93 -19.03 -3.77 -25.11
CA LYS A 93 -20.32 -3.79 -25.62
C LYS A 93 -20.43 -4.39 -26.92
N ARG A 94 -19.56 -4.89 -27.48
CA ARG A 94 -19.70 -5.40 -28.81
C ARG A 94 -20.50 -6.51 -29.02
#